data_0653769c2b462458f17f96b44e74188d
#
_entry.id   0653769c2b462458f17f96b44e74188d
#
_cell.length_a   1.000
_cell.length_b   1.000
_cell.length_c   1.000
_cell.angle_alpha   90.00
_cell.angle_beta   90.00
_cell.angle_gamma   90.00
#
_symmetry.space_group_name_H-M   'P 1'
#
loop_
_entity.id
_entity.type
_entity.pdbx_description
1 polymer ?
#
loop_
_entity_poly.entity_id
_entity_poly.type
_entity_poly.pdbx_seq_one_letter_code
_entity_poly.pdbx_strand_id
1 'polypeptide(L)'
;MSTAAAQPALEAVRSRRSWSKVTDAAPTRSELVTLLSAAGRVADHSSLRPWRAIELRGDDRLVLGAAIAEASGDSKPSTKPLRAPLVIAIVASYKKSDKVPRWEQEAVASGVAHTLSLLLDEAGWGVIWRTGGYTRSKAVAAAHGLGHNEELLGWLYVGGKPESSRPGRRKAVDARSHLTRMPGVTTLPDELGSSHDDDAERASAKKAAKKKRHAQKHQKKCAKKKQKKAEKPVDWAQKANKAEKKARHADKKARKALRHAEKRAQKAQRARDLADAEQRGDVVA
;
A
#
# COMPACT_ATOMS: atom_id res chain seq x y z
N MET A 1 14.33 -1.44 43.28
CA MET A 1 13.35 -1.43 42.17
C MET A 1 14.10 -1.06 40.90
N SER A 2 14.36 -2.02 40.03
CA SER A 2 15.08 -1.78 38.78
C SER A 2 14.13 -1.01 37.85
N THR A 3 14.44 0.25 37.59
CA THR A 3 13.76 1.02 36.53
C THR A 3 14.04 0.32 35.20
N ALA A 4 13.02 -0.31 34.62
CA ALA A 4 13.16 -0.87 33.29
C ALA A 4 13.68 0.21 32.35
N ALA A 5 14.85 -0.03 31.73
CA ALA A 5 15.44 0.90 30.79
C ALA A 5 14.43 1.19 29.67
N ALA A 6 14.24 2.47 29.33
CA ALA A 6 13.36 2.86 28.24
C ALA A 6 13.77 2.12 26.95
N GLN A 7 12.81 1.51 26.26
CA GLN A 7 13.03 0.77 25.01
C GLN A 7 12.29 1.49 23.85
N PRO A 8 12.72 2.69 23.47
CA PRO A 8 11.98 3.54 22.52
C PRO A 8 11.79 2.88 21.17
N ALA A 9 12.77 2.13 20.67
CA ALA A 9 12.67 1.41 19.41
C ALA A 9 11.60 0.30 19.46
N LEU A 10 11.52 -0.43 20.57
CA LEU A 10 10.50 -1.46 20.76
C LEU A 10 9.08 -0.86 20.78
N GLU A 11 8.92 0.25 21.47
CA GLU A 11 7.64 0.96 21.54
C GLU A 11 7.24 1.56 20.19
N ALA A 12 8.16 2.17 19.46
CA ALA A 12 7.94 2.69 18.12
C ALA A 12 7.47 1.58 17.17
N VAL A 13 8.12 0.41 17.19
CA VAL A 13 7.70 -0.74 16.37
C VAL A 13 6.32 -1.26 16.80
N ARG A 14 6.02 -1.32 18.08
CA ARG A 14 4.72 -1.77 18.61
C ARG A 14 3.60 -0.81 18.32
N SER A 15 3.85 0.50 18.39
CA SER A 15 2.85 1.56 18.19
C SER A 15 2.57 1.81 16.72
N ARG A 16 3.57 1.67 15.83
CA ARG A 16 3.44 1.97 14.40
C ARG A 16 2.23 1.29 13.77
N ARG A 17 1.44 2.06 13.02
CA ARG A 17 0.26 1.59 12.27
C ARG A 17 0.31 2.03 10.82
N SER A 18 -0.44 1.32 9.97
CA SER A 18 -0.67 1.76 8.58
C SER A 18 -1.90 2.65 8.53
N TRP A 19 -1.76 3.82 7.91
CA TRP A 19 -2.80 4.83 7.76
C TRP A 19 -3.30 4.85 6.31
N SER A 20 -4.49 4.33 6.07
CA SER A 20 -5.08 4.30 4.72
C SER A 20 -5.72 5.62 4.30
N LYS A 21 -6.01 6.48 5.26
CA LYS A 21 -6.50 7.85 5.08
C LYS A 21 -5.53 8.79 5.80
N VAL A 22 -5.15 9.86 5.13
CA VAL A 22 -4.27 10.91 5.64
C VAL A 22 -4.83 12.27 5.25
N THR A 23 -4.39 13.33 5.93
CA THR A 23 -4.71 14.72 5.56
C THR A 23 -3.76 15.23 4.47
N ASP A 24 -3.99 16.45 3.97
CA ASP A 24 -3.16 17.07 2.94
C ASP A 24 -1.82 17.64 3.45
N ALA A 25 -1.58 17.60 4.77
CA ALA A 25 -0.27 17.93 5.33
C ALA A 25 0.76 16.85 4.98
N ALA A 26 1.99 17.23 4.71
CA ALA A 26 3.08 16.30 4.40
C ALA A 26 4.42 16.85 4.94
N PRO A 27 5.39 15.98 5.27
CA PRO A 27 6.72 16.42 5.67
C PRO A 27 7.36 17.28 4.58
N THR A 28 8.14 18.27 4.99
CA THR A 28 8.96 19.04 4.07
C THR A 28 10.06 18.18 3.44
N ARG A 29 10.64 18.65 2.34
CA ARG A 29 11.78 17.93 1.73
C ARG A 29 12.98 17.82 2.69
N SER A 30 13.26 18.85 3.48
CA SER A 30 14.35 18.83 4.46
C SER A 30 14.12 17.78 5.54
N GLU A 31 12.92 17.71 6.08
CA GLU A 31 12.51 16.71 7.05
C GLU A 31 12.61 15.29 6.46
N LEU A 32 12.12 15.10 5.22
CA LEU A 32 12.21 13.82 4.52
C LEU A 32 13.67 13.39 4.31
N VAL A 33 14.57 14.30 3.94
CA VAL A 33 16.00 14.03 3.78
C VAL A 33 16.61 13.57 5.10
N THR A 34 16.27 14.20 6.21
CA THR A 34 16.74 13.82 7.55
C THR A 34 16.31 12.41 7.92
N LEU A 35 15.01 12.10 7.74
CA LEU A 35 14.46 10.78 8.03
C LEU A 35 15.04 9.70 7.10
N LEU A 36 15.21 10.02 5.82
CA LEU A 36 15.78 9.10 4.83
C LEU A 36 17.26 8.82 5.10
N SER A 37 18.02 9.83 5.55
CA SER A 37 19.43 9.65 5.95
C SER A 37 19.57 8.69 7.12
N ALA A 38 18.66 8.74 8.09
CA ALA A 38 18.61 7.79 9.20
C ALA A 38 18.17 6.40 8.73
N ALA A 39 17.10 6.33 7.90
CA ALA A 39 16.61 5.07 7.35
C ALA A 39 17.65 4.33 6.50
N GLY A 40 18.51 5.06 5.81
CA GLY A 40 19.59 4.51 5.01
C GLY A 40 20.74 3.84 5.80
N ARG A 41 20.68 3.83 7.14
CA ARG A 41 21.68 3.17 8.00
C ARG A 41 21.36 1.70 8.31
N VAL A 42 20.42 1.11 7.61
CA VAL A 42 20.17 -0.34 7.71
C VAL A 42 21.43 -1.13 7.34
N ALA A 43 21.51 -2.38 7.82
CA ALA A 43 22.61 -3.27 7.46
C ALA A 43 22.70 -3.43 5.94
N ASP A 44 23.86 -3.18 5.40
CA ASP A 44 24.13 -3.17 3.95
C ASP A 44 25.49 -3.81 3.67
N HIS A 45 25.46 -5.03 3.17
CA HIS A 45 26.66 -5.80 2.86
C HIS A 45 27.54 -5.03 1.83
N SER A 46 28.78 -4.79 2.19
CA SER A 46 29.74 -4.00 1.41
C SER A 46 29.34 -2.53 1.18
N SER A 47 28.37 -2.01 1.94
CA SER A 47 27.90 -0.61 1.85
C SER A 47 27.57 -0.16 0.42
N LEU A 48 26.91 -1.03 -0.35
CA LEU A 48 26.60 -0.82 -1.77
C LEU A 48 25.53 0.26 -1.99
N ARG A 49 24.71 0.57 -0.97
CA ARG A 49 23.57 1.48 -1.06
C ARG A 49 22.69 1.21 -2.27
N PRO A 50 22.15 -0.01 -2.41
CA PRO A 50 21.48 -0.46 -3.63
C PRO A 50 20.01 0.02 -3.64
N TRP A 51 19.80 1.29 -3.34
CA TRP A 51 18.46 1.88 -3.24
C TRP A 51 18.46 3.35 -3.59
N ARG A 52 17.31 3.83 -4.02
CA ARG A 52 16.96 5.24 -4.07
C ARG A 52 15.48 5.44 -3.79
N ALA A 53 15.12 6.63 -3.37
CA ALA A 53 13.74 7.06 -3.18
C ALA A 53 13.38 8.12 -4.22
N ILE A 54 12.16 8.07 -4.75
CA ILE A 54 11.63 9.09 -5.65
C ILE A 54 10.46 9.76 -4.95
N GLU A 55 10.54 11.06 -4.77
CA GLU A 55 9.51 11.88 -4.18
C GLU A 55 8.51 12.32 -5.26
N LEU A 56 7.21 12.06 -5.03
CA LEU A 56 6.12 12.48 -5.91
C LEU A 56 5.17 13.40 -5.15
N ARG A 57 5.05 14.65 -5.60
CA ARG A 57 4.14 15.67 -5.06
C ARG A 57 3.36 16.31 -6.20
N GLY A 58 2.29 17.04 -5.87
CA GLY A 58 1.52 17.78 -6.87
C GLY A 58 1.16 16.92 -8.08
N ASP A 59 1.54 17.37 -9.25
CA ASP A 59 1.20 16.75 -10.55
C ASP A 59 1.98 15.46 -10.84
N ASP A 60 3.12 15.20 -10.17
CA ASP A 60 3.82 13.91 -10.30
C ASP A 60 2.89 12.73 -9.99
N ARG A 61 1.95 12.93 -9.06
CA ARG A 61 0.96 11.92 -8.68
C ARG A 61 -0.07 11.67 -9.79
N LEU A 62 -0.34 12.67 -10.63
CA LEU A 62 -1.20 12.52 -11.81
C LEU A 62 -0.48 11.70 -12.89
N VAL A 63 0.81 11.94 -13.10
CA VAL A 63 1.65 11.14 -14.01
C VAL A 63 1.65 9.67 -13.59
N LEU A 64 1.83 9.40 -12.29
CA LEU A 64 1.71 8.03 -11.77
C LEU A 64 0.30 7.46 -11.97
N GLY A 65 -0.74 8.27 -11.81
CA GLY A 65 -2.13 7.87 -12.06
C GLY A 65 -2.37 7.42 -13.50
N ALA A 66 -1.82 8.15 -14.47
CA ALA A 66 -1.88 7.80 -15.89
C ALA A 66 -1.11 6.50 -16.19
N ALA A 67 0.11 6.35 -15.66
CA ALA A 67 0.91 5.14 -15.83
C ALA A 67 0.25 3.88 -15.23
N ILE A 68 -0.45 4.03 -14.09
CA ILE A 68 -1.22 2.91 -13.50
C ILE A 68 -2.41 2.55 -14.39
N ALA A 69 -3.11 3.52 -14.97
CA ALA A 69 -4.22 3.28 -15.88
C ALA A 69 -3.75 2.52 -17.12
N GLU A 70 -2.65 2.96 -17.74
CA GLU A 70 -2.03 2.26 -18.87
C GLU A 70 -1.66 0.82 -18.51
N ALA A 71 -1.02 0.61 -17.36
CA ALA A 71 -0.66 -0.72 -16.87
C ALA A 71 -1.84 -1.64 -16.60
N SER A 72 -3.02 -1.07 -16.34
CA SER A 72 -4.27 -1.80 -16.04
C SER A 72 -5.17 -1.95 -17.27
N GLY A 73 -4.87 -1.27 -18.38
CA GLY A 73 -5.77 -1.16 -19.53
C GLY A 73 -7.01 -0.30 -19.24
N ASP A 74 -6.94 0.59 -18.25
CA ASP A 74 -8.04 1.47 -17.87
C ASP A 74 -8.04 2.74 -18.76
N SER A 75 -9.23 3.18 -19.21
CA SER A 75 -9.37 4.37 -20.04
C SER A 75 -9.23 5.70 -19.28
N LYS A 76 -9.22 5.67 -17.94
CA LYS A 76 -9.15 6.86 -17.09
C LYS A 76 -7.98 6.76 -16.13
N PRO A 77 -7.23 7.85 -15.90
CA PRO A 77 -6.16 7.89 -14.93
C PRO A 77 -6.61 7.42 -13.54
N SER A 78 -5.78 6.65 -12.88
CA SER A 78 -6.05 6.16 -11.54
C SER A 78 -5.95 7.29 -10.52
N THR A 79 -6.96 7.44 -9.67
CA THR A 79 -6.94 8.39 -8.54
C THR A 79 -6.23 7.85 -7.30
N LYS A 80 -5.71 6.62 -7.36
CA LYS A 80 -5.03 6.00 -6.21
C LYS A 80 -3.84 6.83 -5.69
N PRO A 81 -2.97 7.41 -6.55
CA PRO A 81 -1.85 8.23 -6.07
C PRO A 81 -2.28 9.52 -5.36
N LEU A 82 -3.47 10.03 -5.64
CA LEU A 82 -4.00 11.26 -5.03
C LEU A 82 -4.52 11.06 -3.60
N ARG A 83 -4.47 9.85 -3.06
CA ARG A 83 -4.94 9.55 -1.69
C ARG A 83 -4.00 10.04 -0.59
N ALA A 84 -2.83 10.54 -0.95
CA ALA A 84 -1.88 11.14 -0.04
C ALA A 84 -1.20 12.33 -0.71
N PRO A 85 -0.85 13.39 0.02
CA PRO A 85 -0.16 14.56 -0.54
C PRO A 85 1.27 14.26 -0.99
N LEU A 86 1.89 13.27 -0.38
CA LEU A 86 3.23 12.78 -0.71
C LEU A 86 3.19 11.27 -0.98
N VAL A 87 3.80 10.86 -2.08
CA VAL A 87 4.06 9.46 -2.40
C VAL A 87 5.56 9.30 -2.60
N ILE A 88 6.16 8.35 -1.90
CA ILE A 88 7.60 8.06 -1.99
C ILE A 88 7.75 6.69 -2.65
N ALA A 89 8.27 6.66 -3.86
CA ALA A 89 8.60 5.41 -4.54
C ALA A 89 9.92 4.86 -4.00
N ILE A 90 9.93 3.58 -3.63
CA ILE A 90 11.11 2.86 -3.16
C ILE A 90 11.63 2.00 -4.30
N VAL A 91 12.86 2.27 -4.69
CA VAL A 91 13.51 1.63 -5.83
C VAL A 91 14.73 0.86 -5.35
N ALA A 92 14.79 -0.42 -5.70
CA ALA A 92 16.03 -1.19 -5.64
C ALA A 92 16.89 -0.79 -6.85
N SER A 93 18.06 -0.22 -6.59
CA SER A 93 19.05 0.22 -7.60
C SER A 93 20.27 -0.68 -7.53
N TYR A 94 20.22 -1.77 -8.27
CA TYR A 94 21.20 -2.86 -8.17
C TYR A 94 22.59 -2.42 -8.61
N LYS A 95 23.59 -2.82 -7.83
CA LYS A 95 25.01 -2.61 -8.11
C LYS A 95 25.63 -3.91 -8.58
N LYS A 96 26.54 -3.84 -9.53
CA LYS A 96 27.34 -4.99 -9.93
C LYS A 96 28.21 -5.42 -8.74
N SER A 97 28.08 -6.67 -8.31
CA SER A 97 28.86 -7.23 -7.22
C SER A 97 28.88 -8.75 -7.35
N ASP A 98 30.06 -9.34 -7.25
CA ASP A 98 30.23 -10.80 -7.23
C ASP A 98 29.97 -11.39 -5.82
N LYS A 99 29.98 -10.53 -4.78
CA LYS A 99 29.79 -10.93 -3.38
C LYS A 99 28.37 -10.76 -2.89
N VAL A 100 27.63 -9.78 -3.43
CA VAL A 100 26.32 -9.39 -2.94
C VAL A 100 25.26 -9.62 -4.02
N PRO A 101 24.53 -10.73 -3.94
CA PRO A 101 23.50 -11.07 -4.94
C PRO A 101 22.31 -10.10 -4.87
N ARG A 102 21.49 -10.09 -5.92
CA ARG A 102 20.35 -9.16 -6.06
C ARG A 102 19.37 -9.24 -4.89
N TRP A 103 19.09 -10.43 -4.37
CA TRP A 103 18.13 -10.60 -3.27
C TRP A 103 18.60 -9.94 -1.97
N GLU A 104 19.91 -9.92 -1.67
CA GLU A 104 20.45 -9.17 -0.53
C GLU A 104 20.30 -7.67 -0.74
N GLN A 105 20.54 -7.18 -1.94
CA GLN A 105 20.36 -5.76 -2.31
C GLN A 105 18.89 -5.35 -2.21
N GLU A 106 17.96 -6.22 -2.62
CA GLU A 106 16.51 -5.99 -2.44
C GLU A 106 16.12 -5.94 -0.95
N ALA A 107 16.73 -6.80 -0.13
CA ALA A 107 16.50 -6.81 1.32
C ALA A 107 16.95 -5.48 1.96
N VAL A 108 18.08 -4.89 1.52
CA VAL A 108 18.53 -3.56 1.96
C VAL A 108 17.50 -2.49 1.58
N ALA A 109 17.08 -2.44 0.31
CA ALA A 109 16.09 -1.46 -0.14
C ALA A 109 14.75 -1.59 0.59
N SER A 110 14.31 -2.82 0.87
CA SER A 110 13.13 -3.11 1.69
C SER A 110 13.32 -2.69 3.14
N GLY A 111 14.51 -2.90 3.70
CA GLY A 111 14.89 -2.45 5.03
C GLY A 111 14.80 -0.93 5.18
N VAL A 112 15.32 -0.18 4.19
CA VAL A 112 15.19 1.28 4.14
C VAL A 112 13.72 1.71 4.13
N ALA A 113 12.86 1.06 3.34
CA ALA A 113 11.44 1.40 3.28
C ALA A 113 10.72 1.16 4.61
N HIS A 114 11.00 0.04 5.29
CA HIS A 114 10.43 -0.26 6.60
C HIS A 114 10.91 0.70 7.67
N THR A 115 12.21 1.01 7.70
CA THR A 115 12.80 1.95 8.65
C THR A 115 12.28 3.37 8.41
N LEU A 116 12.20 3.82 7.16
CA LEU A 116 11.60 5.11 6.83
C LEU A 116 10.13 5.18 7.24
N SER A 117 9.37 4.10 7.02
CA SER A 117 7.96 4.03 7.47
C SER A 117 7.82 4.12 8.98
N LEU A 118 8.76 3.57 9.75
CA LEU A 118 8.81 3.67 11.20
C LEU A 118 9.11 5.10 11.65
N LEU A 119 10.16 5.70 11.10
CA LEU A 119 10.59 7.06 11.41
C LEU A 119 9.54 8.12 11.04
N LEU A 120 8.84 7.94 9.92
CA LEU A 120 7.71 8.80 9.54
C LEU A 120 6.56 8.70 10.56
N ASP A 121 6.22 7.48 11.02
CA ASP A 121 5.15 7.30 12.01
C ASP A 121 5.54 7.90 13.38
N GLU A 122 6.80 7.77 13.79
CA GLU A 122 7.38 8.38 15.01
C GLU A 122 7.38 9.90 14.94
N ALA A 123 7.72 10.48 13.78
CA ALA A 123 7.64 11.91 13.51
C ALA A 123 6.21 12.46 13.41
N GLY A 124 5.19 11.64 13.67
CA GLY A 124 3.78 12.04 13.67
C GLY A 124 3.06 11.90 12.33
N TRP A 125 3.73 11.43 11.27
CA TRP A 125 3.12 11.28 9.95
C TRP A 125 2.35 9.96 9.82
N GLY A 126 1.21 10.00 9.15
CA GLY A 126 0.48 8.83 8.72
C GLY A 126 1.13 8.22 7.48
N VAL A 127 1.46 6.93 7.52
CA VAL A 127 2.14 6.24 6.42
C VAL A 127 1.53 4.88 6.15
N ILE A 128 1.47 4.49 4.88
CA ILE A 128 1.15 3.14 4.46
C ILE A 128 1.98 2.72 3.25
N TRP A 129 2.59 1.54 3.32
CA TRP A 129 3.25 0.94 2.17
C TRP A 129 2.22 0.26 1.26
N ARG A 130 2.29 0.59 -0.03
CA ARG A 130 1.47 0.00 -1.07
C ARG A 130 2.35 -0.60 -2.15
N THR A 131 2.00 -1.81 -2.54
CA THR A 131 2.61 -2.56 -3.62
C THR A 131 1.50 -3.00 -4.58
N GLY A 132 1.82 -3.78 -5.58
CA GLY A 132 0.86 -4.38 -6.51
C GLY A 132 1.50 -4.72 -7.85
N GLY A 133 0.77 -5.37 -8.73
CA GLY A 133 1.25 -5.78 -10.06
C GLY A 133 1.79 -4.64 -10.91
N TYR A 134 1.33 -3.42 -10.67
CA TYR A 134 1.79 -2.22 -11.39
C TYR A 134 3.28 -1.93 -11.20
N THR A 135 3.90 -2.31 -10.06
CA THR A 135 5.32 -2.06 -9.80
C THR A 135 6.24 -2.70 -10.85
N ARG A 136 5.74 -3.70 -11.56
CA ARG A 136 6.49 -4.43 -12.60
C ARG A 136 6.07 -4.04 -14.02
N SER A 137 5.21 -3.04 -14.20
CA SER A 137 4.78 -2.60 -15.53
C SER A 137 5.79 -1.63 -16.16
N LYS A 138 5.93 -1.72 -17.49
CA LYS A 138 6.82 -0.83 -18.26
C LYS A 138 6.38 0.63 -18.16
N ALA A 139 5.07 0.90 -18.21
CA ALA A 139 4.52 2.26 -18.09
C ALA A 139 4.89 2.91 -16.75
N VAL A 140 4.75 2.18 -15.64
CA VAL A 140 5.13 2.68 -14.32
C VAL A 140 6.64 2.83 -14.17
N ALA A 141 7.44 1.91 -14.73
CA ALA A 141 8.89 2.04 -14.75
C ALA A 141 9.34 3.31 -15.50
N ALA A 142 8.77 3.55 -16.69
CA ALA A 142 9.04 4.74 -17.48
C ALA A 142 8.64 6.04 -16.74
N ALA A 143 7.46 6.07 -16.12
CA ALA A 143 6.98 7.22 -15.34
C ALA A 143 7.88 7.57 -14.15
N HIS A 144 8.61 6.59 -13.60
CA HIS A 144 9.59 6.80 -12.53
C HIS A 144 11.02 7.01 -13.04
N GLY A 145 11.26 6.98 -14.36
CA GLY A 145 12.59 7.06 -14.94
C GLY A 145 13.52 5.96 -14.43
N LEU A 146 13.01 4.72 -14.35
CA LEU A 146 13.82 3.60 -13.87
C LEU A 146 14.84 3.16 -14.91
N GLY A 147 16.09 2.98 -14.47
CA GLY A 147 17.17 2.40 -15.28
C GLY A 147 17.01 0.88 -15.42
N HIS A 148 17.83 0.29 -16.32
CA HIS A 148 17.84 -1.16 -16.57
C HIS A 148 18.23 -2.02 -15.35
N ASN A 149 18.94 -1.42 -14.40
CA ASN A 149 19.37 -2.03 -13.14
C ASN A 149 18.50 -1.62 -11.96
N GLU A 150 17.29 -1.15 -12.20
CA GLU A 150 16.39 -0.67 -11.17
C GLU A 150 15.05 -1.37 -11.19
N GLU A 151 14.50 -1.60 -10.01
CA GLU A 151 13.18 -2.16 -9.83
C GLU A 151 12.40 -1.41 -8.76
N LEU A 152 11.16 -1.07 -9.05
CA LEU A 152 10.26 -0.46 -8.09
C LEU A 152 9.73 -1.50 -7.11
N LEU A 153 9.96 -1.32 -5.82
CA LEU A 153 9.45 -2.21 -4.77
C LEU A 153 8.03 -1.82 -4.33
N GLY A 154 7.69 -0.55 -4.44
CA GLY A 154 6.38 -0.03 -4.04
C GLY A 154 6.46 1.43 -3.64
N TRP A 155 5.39 1.91 -2.98
CA TRP A 155 5.24 3.30 -2.60
C TRP A 155 4.85 3.45 -1.14
N LEU A 156 5.45 4.38 -0.43
CA LEU A 156 4.97 4.90 0.83
C LEU A 156 4.06 6.09 0.55
N TYR A 157 2.79 5.98 0.95
CA TYR A 157 1.81 7.05 0.91
C TYR A 157 1.85 7.77 2.24
N VAL A 158 2.17 9.06 2.24
CA VAL A 158 2.48 9.83 3.45
C VAL A 158 1.61 11.08 3.51
N GLY A 159 1.11 11.39 4.71
CA GLY A 159 0.37 12.62 5.00
C GLY A 159 0.10 12.76 6.50
N GLY A 160 -0.58 13.82 6.91
CA GLY A 160 -0.93 14.04 8.32
C GLY A 160 -1.89 12.96 8.84
N LYS A 161 -1.78 12.60 10.11
CA LYS A 161 -2.74 11.70 10.79
C LYS A 161 -4.05 12.45 11.04
N PRO A 162 -5.22 11.98 10.54
CA PRO A 162 -6.50 12.63 10.80
C PRO A 162 -6.91 12.48 12.27
N GLU A 163 -7.37 13.53 12.92
CA GLU A 163 -7.81 13.52 14.32
C GLU A 163 -8.98 12.53 14.57
N SER A 164 -9.91 12.46 13.63
CA SER A 164 -11.10 11.60 13.72
C SER A 164 -10.84 10.14 13.29
N SER A 165 -9.68 9.82 12.77
CA SER A 165 -9.39 8.50 12.21
C SER A 165 -8.68 7.61 13.23
N ARG A 166 -9.24 6.43 13.47
CA ARG A 166 -8.57 5.41 14.28
C ARG A 166 -7.62 4.59 13.41
N PRO A 167 -6.39 4.34 13.87
CA PRO A 167 -5.46 3.47 13.14
C PRO A 167 -6.03 2.05 13.02
N GLY A 168 -5.65 1.38 11.94
CA GLY A 168 -6.03 -0.01 11.72
C GLY A 168 -5.62 -0.93 12.88
N ARG A 169 -6.48 -1.87 13.25
CA ARG A 169 -6.18 -2.85 14.30
C ARG A 169 -5.09 -3.82 13.83
N ARG A 170 -4.02 -3.97 14.61
CA ARG A 170 -3.01 -5.03 14.39
C ARG A 170 -3.41 -6.28 15.15
N LYS A 171 -3.25 -7.43 14.50
CA LYS A 171 -3.30 -8.72 15.17
C LYS A 171 -1.98 -8.94 15.92
N ALA A 172 -2.05 -9.53 17.10
CA ALA A 172 -0.85 -9.98 17.80
C ALA A 172 -0.12 -11.03 16.95
N VAL A 173 1.20 -10.97 16.97
CA VAL A 173 2.06 -11.99 16.36
C VAL A 173 2.37 -13.03 17.43
N ASP A 174 2.06 -14.27 17.14
CA ASP A 174 2.52 -15.40 17.94
C ASP A 174 3.96 -15.74 17.50
N ALA A 175 4.93 -15.09 18.14
CA ALA A 175 6.34 -15.25 17.78
C ALA A 175 6.84 -16.69 17.99
N ARG A 176 6.24 -17.45 18.91
CA ARG A 176 6.64 -18.85 19.16
C ARG A 176 6.35 -19.75 17.95
N SER A 177 5.30 -19.46 17.19
CA SER A 177 4.98 -20.21 15.97
C SER A 177 5.92 -19.92 14.79
N HIS A 178 6.77 -18.91 14.91
CA HIS A 178 7.73 -18.48 13.89
C HIS A 178 9.20 -18.70 14.30
N LEU A 179 9.44 -19.07 15.57
CA LEU A 179 10.78 -19.35 16.06
C LEU A 179 10.95 -20.87 16.16
N THR A 180 11.91 -21.40 15.42
CA THR A 180 12.22 -22.83 15.41
C THR A 180 13.70 -23.04 15.70
N ARG A 181 14.05 -24.16 16.30
CA ARG A 181 15.45 -24.59 16.42
C ARG A 181 15.90 -25.29 15.13
N MET A 182 17.19 -25.28 14.87
CA MET A 182 17.76 -26.00 13.72
C MET A 182 17.49 -27.51 13.91
N PRO A 183 16.98 -28.21 12.91
CA PRO A 183 16.77 -29.68 13.02
C PRO A 183 18.09 -30.42 13.25
N GLY A 184 18.07 -31.44 14.10
CA GLY A 184 19.19 -32.36 14.31
C GLY A 184 20.18 -31.99 15.39
N VAL A 185 20.05 -30.85 16.10
CA VAL A 185 20.88 -30.54 17.28
C VAL A 185 20.15 -30.97 18.55
N THR A 186 20.38 -32.23 18.98
CA THR A 186 19.64 -32.80 20.11
C THR A 186 20.33 -32.58 21.46
N THR A 187 21.54 -32.04 21.52
CA THR A 187 22.29 -31.88 22.79
C THR A 187 23.07 -30.59 22.86
N LEU A 188 22.44 -29.54 23.35
CA LEU A 188 23.09 -28.61 24.27
C LEU A 188 22.44 -28.80 25.62
N PRO A 189 23.20 -28.86 26.74
CA PRO A 189 22.63 -29.01 28.08
C PRO A 189 21.67 -27.86 28.34
N ASP A 190 20.47 -28.13 28.81
CA ASP A 190 19.55 -27.15 29.36
C ASP A 190 20.17 -26.54 30.63
N GLU A 191 20.94 -25.47 30.46
CA GLU A 191 21.30 -24.59 31.57
C GLU A 191 20.24 -23.51 31.78
N LEU A 192 18.98 -23.93 31.94
CA LEU A 192 17.95 -23.10 32.59
C LEU A 192 16.76 -23.99 32.91
N GLY A 193 16.77 -24.48 34.13
CA GLY A 193 15.65 -25.23 34.68
C GLY A 193 14.34 -24.47 34.57
N SER A 194 13.37 -25.08 33.92
CA SER A 194 11.97 -24.76 34.11
C SER A 194 11.16 -26.05 33.97
N SER A 195 10.94 -26.69 35.10
CA SER A 195 9.84 -27.59 35.33
C SER A 195 8.54 -26.85 35.20
N HIS A 196 7.89 -26.84 34.02
CA HIS A 196 6.46 -26.51 33.85
C HIS A 196 5.95 -26.60 32.38
N ASP A 197 6.63 -27.31 31.46
CA ASP A 197 6.27 -27.26 30.04
C ASP A 197 5.39 -28.41 29.50
N ASP A 198 5.17 -29.50 30.30
CA ASP A 198 4.38 -30.64 29.83
C ASP A 198 2.88 -30.38 29.67
N ASP A 199 2.33 -29.45 30.45
CA ASP A 199 0.91 -29.07 30.33
C ASP A 199 0.62 -28.06 29.20
N ALA A 200 1.60 -27.22 28.84
CA ALA A 200 1.47 -26.26 27.75
C ALA A 200 1.55 -26.97 26.39
N GLU A 201 2.38 -27.97 26.24
CA GLU A 201 2.53 -28.75 25.01
C GLU A 201 1.29 -29.59 24.70
N ARG A 202 0.72 -30.24 25.73
CA ARG A 202 -0.58 -30.94 25.63
C ARG A 202 -1.74 -30.01 25.31
N ALA A 203 -1.75 -28.80 25.86
CA ALA A 203 -2.78 -27.79 25.56
C ALA A 203 -2.64 -27.24 24.12
N SER A 204 -1.40 -27.05 23.63
CA SER A 204 -1.13 -26.59 22.28
C SER A 204 -1.48 -27.65 21.23
N ALA A 205 -1.15 -28.93 21.48
CA ALA A 205 -1.53 -30.04 20.61
C ALA A 205 -3.05 -30.23 20.53
N LYS A 206 -3.78 -30.09 21.65
CA LYS A 206 -5.25 -30.11 21.66
C LYS A 206 -5.85 -28.94 20.90
N LYS A 207 -5.27 -27.73 21.00
CA LYS A 207 -5.70 -26.54 20.21
C LYS A 207 -5.42 -26.72 18.71
N ALA A 208 -4.26 -27.27 18.34
CA ALA A 208 -3.90 -27.55 16.94
C ALA A 208 -4.82 -28.61 16.30
N ALA A 209 -5.13 -29.70 17.04
CA ALA A 209 -6.07 -30.72 16.60
C ALA A 209 -7.50 -30.17 16.43
N LYS A 210 -7.96 -29.29 17.34
CA LYS A 210 -9.25 -28.61 17.24
C LYS A 210 -9.31 -27.66 16.05
N LYS A 211 -8.20 -26.97 15.75
CA LYS A 211 -8.07 -26.06 14.60
C LYS A 211 -8.08 -26.83 13.27
N LYS A 212 -7.38 -27.97 13.18
CA LYS A 212 -7.42 -28.88 12.01
C LYS A 212 -8.83 -29.43 11.76
N ARG A 213 -9.55 -29.87 12.79
CA ARG A 213 -10.95 -30.34 12.67
C ARG A 213 -11.91 -29.22 12.21
N HIS A 214 -11.70 -27.98 12.68
CA HIS A 214 -12.51 -26.83 12.28
C HIS A 214 -12.23 -26.43 10.83
N ALA A 215 -10.98 -26.45 10.38
CA ALA A 215 -10.58 -26.20 9.00
C ALA A 215 -11.14 -27.24 8.04
N GLN A 216 -11.09 -28.54 8.39
CA GLN A 216 -11.67 -29.62 7.61
C GLN A 216 -13.21 -29.51 7.52
N LYS A 217 -13.89 -29.14 8.61
CA LYS A 217 -15.34 -28.87 8.58
C LYS A 217 -15.69 -27.69 7.69
N HIS A 218 -14.88 -26.64 7.72
CA HIS A 218 -15.08 -25.46 6.86
C HIS A 218 -14.84 -25.78 5.39
N GLN A 219 -13.80 -26.55 5.05
CA GLN A 219 -13.54 -27.03 3.69
C GLN A 219 -14.68 -27.90 3.16
N LYS A 220 -15.20 -28.86 3.96
CA LYS A 220 -16.36 -29.68 3.58
C LYS A 220 -17.62 -28.84 3.38
N LYS A 221 -17.83 -27.78 4.21
CA LYS A 221 -18.97 -26.87 4.07
C LYS A 221 -18.86 -25.98 2.83
N CYS A 222 -17.65 -25.53 2.50
CA CYS A 222 -17.38 -24.79 1.26
C CYS A 222 -17.52 -25.66 0.00
N ALA A 223 -17.05 -26.91 0.02
CA ALA A 223 -17.20 -27.86 -1.08
C ALA A 223 -18.67 -28.15 -1.35
N LYS A 224 -19.48 -28.46 -0.30
CA LYS A 224 -20.94 -28.63 -0.44
C LYS A 224 -21.66 -27.36 -0.97
N LYS A 225 -21.18 -26.16 -0.58
CA LYS A 225 -21.76 -24.89 -1.06
C LYS A 225 -21.41 -24.61 -2.52
N LYS A 226 -20.20 -25.01 -2.97
CA LYS A 226 -19.78 -24.94 -4.36
C LYS A 226 -20.57 -25.94 -5.23
N GLN A 227 -20.76 -27.17 -4.75
CA GLN A 227 -21.56 -28.19 -5.44
C GLN A 227 -23.03 -27.76 -5.61
N LYS A 228 -23.70 -27.29 -4.54
CA LYS A 228 -25.05 -26.74 -4.62
C LYS A 228 -25.19 -25.49 -5.51
N LYS A 229 -24.08 -24.74 -5.71
CA LYS A 229 -24.08 -23.57 -6.60
C LYS A 229 -23.88 -23.96 -8.06
N ALA A 230 -23.20 -25.09 -8.32
CA ALA A 230 -23.02 -25.66 -9.66
C ALA A 230 -24.30 -26.38 -10.17
N GLU A 231 -25.09 -26.92 -9.25
CA GLU A 231 -26.35 -27.62 -9.57
C GLU A 231 -27.56 -26.67 -9.78
N LYS A 232 -27.44 -25.37 -9.48
CA LYS A 232 -28.52 -24.42 -9.79
C LYS A 232 -28.42 -23.96 -11.24
N PRO A 233 -29.47 -24.18 -12.05
CA PRO A 233 -29.50 -23.66 -13.40
C PRO A 233 -29.30 -22.15 -13.37
N VAL A 234 -28.39 -21.66 -14.20
CA VAL A 234 -28.13 -20.23 -14.31
C VAL A 234 -29.28 -19.63 -15.10
N ASP A 235 -30.12 -18.87 -14.41
CA ASP A 235 -31.17 -18.09 -15.06
C ASP A 235 -30.53 -16.93 -15.85
N TRP A 236 -30.26 -17.22 -17.12
CA TRP A 236 -29.66 -16.26 -18.06
C TRP A 236 -30.59 -15.07 -18.34
N ALA A 237 -31.90 -15.24 -18.24
CA ALA A 237 -32.87 -14.16 -18.41
C ALA A 237 -32.75 -13.14 -17.26
N GLN A 238 -32.60 -13.60 -16.04
CA GLN A 238 -32.41 -12.72 -14.87
C GLN A 238 -31.08 -11.98 -14.90
N LYS A 239 -30.00 -12.64 -15.42
CA LYS A 239 -28.71 -11.98 -15.64
C LYS A 239 -28.78 -10.94 -16.75
N ALA A 240 -29.44 -11.24 -17.86
CA ALA A 240 -29.64 -10.32 -18.98
C ALA A 240 -30.42 -9.06 -18.52
N ASN A 241 -31.56 -9.24 -17.85
CA ASN A 241 -32.36 -8.13 -17.28
C ASN A 241 -31.56 -7.24 -16.30
N LYS A 242 -30.68 -7.84 -15.50
CA LYS A 242 -29.84 -7.08 -14.56
C LYS A 242 -28.75 -6.29 -15.28
N ALA A 243 -28.20 -6.85 -16.37
CA ALA A 243 -27.22 -6.16 -17.22
C ALA A 243 -27.87 -4.99 -17.98
N GLU A 244 -29.07 -5.20 -18.54
CA GLU A 244 -29.81 -4.15 -19.24
C GLU A 244 -30.23 -3.01 -18.30
N LYS A 245 -30.72 -3.30 -17.08
CA LYS A 245 -30.97 -2.26 -16.08
C LYS A 245 -29.74 -1.42 -15.74
N LYS A 246 -28.57 -2.07 -15.64
CA LYS A 246 -27.29 -1.34 -15.41
C LYS A 246 -26.92 -0.47 -16.61
N ALA A 247 -27.09 -0.97 -17.83
CA ALA A 247 -26.81 -0.21 -19.05
C ALA A 247 -27.73 1.02 -19.18
N ARG A 248 -29.03 0.87 -18.96
CA ARG A 248 -30.00 1.99 -18.95
C ARG A 248 -29.67 3.04 -17.88
N HIS A 249 -29.21 2.61 -16.70
CA HIS A 249 -28.78 3.56 -15.64
C HIS A 249 -27.52 4.32 -16.01
N ALA A 250 -26.54 3.65 -16.64
CA ALA A 250 -25.31 4.28 -17.14
C ALA A 250 -25.61 5.29 -18.24
N ASP A 251 -26.48 4.96 -19.20
CA ASP A 251 -26.90 5.87 -20.27
C ASP A 251 -27.61 7.12 -19.73
N LYS A 252 -28.53 6.94 -18.79
CA LYS A 252 -29.20 8.10 -18.10
C LYS A 252 -28.18 9.01 -17.41
N LYS A 253 -27.16 8.45 -16.79
CA LYS A 253 -26.10 9.22 -16.13
C LYS A 253 -25.22 9.95 -17.13
N ALA A 254 -24.89 9.29 -18.26
CA ALA A 254 -24.13 9.91 -19.34
C ALA A 254 -24.88 11.09 -20.00
N ARG A 255 -26.16 10.92 -20.30
CA ARG A 255 -27.01 12.00 -20.84
C ARG A 255 -27.13 13.19 -19.89
N LYS A 256 -27.24 12.93 -18.58
CA LYS A 256 -27.24 14.00 -17.56
C LYS A 256 -25.90 14.75 -17.53
N ALA A 257 -24.78 14.05 -17.60
CA ALA A 257 -23.45 14.65 -17.64
C ALA A 257 -23.24 15.50 -18.92
N LEU A 258 -23.70 15.02 -20.08
CA LEU A 258 -23.63 15.75 -21.35
C LEU A 258 -24.40 17.08 -21.27
N ARG A 259 -25.64 17.06 -20.79
CA ARG A 259 -26.44 18.30 -20.61
C ARG A 259 -25.78 19.28 -19.64
N HIS A 260 -25.09 18.82 -18.60
CA HIS A 260 -24.32 19.70 -17.72
C HIS A 260 -23.09 20.31 -18.41
N ALA A 261 -22.41 19.53 -19.25
CA ALA A 261 -21.29 20.01 -20.04
C ALA A 261 -21.72 21.08 -21.09
N GLU A 262 -22.82 20.84 -21.80
CA GLU A 262 -23.40 21.78 -22.75
C GLU A 262 -23.79 23.10 -22.08
N LYS A 263 -24.46 23.04 -20.91
CA LYS A 263 -24.80 24.27 -20.16
C LYS A 263 -23.56 25.04 -19.70
N ARG A 264 -22.48 24.36 -19.31
CA ARG A 264 -21.22 25.02 -18.96
C ARG A 264 -20.55 25.66 -20.17
N ALA A 265 -20.55 24.96 -21.31
CA ALA A 265 -20.02 25.50 -22.56
C ALA A 265 -20.77 26.76 -23.02
N GLN A 266 -22.12 26.74 -22.98
CA GLN A 266 -22.95 27.92 -23.30
C GLN A 266 -22.68 29.07 -22.33
N LYS A 267 -22.53 28.81 -21.02
CA LYS A 267 -22.19 29.86 -20.06
C LYS A 267 -20.81 30.45 -20.30
N ALA A 268 -19.83 29.60 -20.64
CA ALA A 268 -18.48 30.08 -20.99
C ALA A 268 -18.47 30.90 -22.29
N GLN A 269 -19.26 30.49 -23.29
CA GLN A 269 -19.37 31.26 -24.55
C GLN A 269 -19.98 32.63 -24.31
N ARG A 270 -21.09 32.70 -23.54
CA ARG A 270 -21.72 34.01 -23.20
C ARG A 270 -20.77 34.93 -22.42
N ALA A 271 -19.94 34.36 -21.53
CA ALA A 271 -18.94 35.14 -20.81
C ALA A 271 -17.85 35.70 -21.73
N ARG A 272 -17.43 34.94 -22.75
CA ARG A 272 -16.50 35.42 -23.80
C ARG A 272 -17.13 36.52 -24.66
N ASP A 273 -18.35 36.30 -25.12
CA ASP A 273 -19.07 37.26 -25.96
C ASP A 273 -19.27 38.61 -25.23
N LEU A 274 -19.54 38.59 -23.93
CA LEU A 274 -19.60 39.77 -23.06
C LEU A 274 -18.25 40.47 -22.93
N ALA A 275 -17.18 39.72 -22.66
CA ALA A 275 -15.85 40.30 -22.57
C ALA A 275 -15.38 40.94 -23.90
N ASP A 276 -15.69 40.30 -25.01
CA ASP A 276 -15.39 40.83 -26.35
C ASP A 276 -16.22 42.07 -26.69
N ALA A 277 -17.47 42.19 -26.20
CA ALA A 277 -18.31 43.39 -26.36
C ALA A 277 -17.80 44.54 -25.48
N GLU A 278 -17.35 44.29 -24.27
CA GLU A 278 -16.71 45.31 -23.40
C GLU A 278 -15.42 45.84 -24.01
N GLN A 279 -14.59 44.98 -24.62
CA GLN A 279 -13.36 45.42 -25.30
C GLN A 279 -13.59 46.24 -26.56
N ARG A 280 -14.74 46.05 -27.24
CA ARG A 280 -15.12 46.83 -28.44
C ARG A 280 -15.81 48.17 -28.12
N GLY A 281 -16.09 48.42 -26.84
CA GLY A 281 -16.76 49.66 -26.44
C GLY A 281 -18.28 49.74 -26.81
N ASP A 282 -18.90 48.59 -27.15
CA ASP A 282 -20.29 48.51 -27.54
C ASP A 282 -21.30 48.49 -26.39
N VAL A 283 -20.81 48.55 -25.14
CA VAL A 283 -21.65 48.67 -23.96
C VAL A 283 -21.72 50.14 -23.57
N VAL A 284 -22.69 50.83 -24.13
CA VAL A 284 -23.11 52.16 -23.62
C VAL A 284 -23.86 51.97 -22.33
N ALA A 285 -23.55 52.82 -21.34
CA ALA A 285 -24.05 52.86 -19.98
C ALA A 285 -25.57 52.82 -19.85
#